data_c7e1e152a0e39a28c9c1afe9c7c79f82
#
_entry.id   c7e1e152a0e39a28c9c1afe9c7c79f82
#
_cell.length_a   1.000
_cell.length_b   1.000
_cell.length_c   1.000
_cell.angle_alpha   90.00
_cell.angle_beta   90.00
_cell.angle_gamma   90.00
#
_symmetry.space_group_name_H-M   'P 1'
#
loop_
_entity.id
_entity.type
_entity.pdbx_description
1 polymer ?
#
loop_
_entity_poly.entity_id
_entity_poly.type
_entity_poly.pdbx_seq_one_letter_code
_entity_poly.pdbx_strand_id
1 'polypeptide(L)'
;VWKATKYEENKNWYKKISSEGQNPKAMVISCCDSRIHVTSMFGSDNGEFFIHRNIANLVPPYNPDGDHHGTSAAVEYAVKTLHISHIIILGHSYCGGIASGYRLCKDHHNSDNSIFVNKWLNILKPAYKNISKTDVKSDQEGVKKLEKESIKISLKNLTDFPFIQDVLTKNELILHGLWHDI
;
A
#
# COMPACT_ATOMS: atom_id res chain seq x y z
N VAL A 1 0.99 -26.16 15.30
CA VAL A 1 0.17 -26.55 14.14
C VAL A 1 0.97 -26.34 12.86
N TRP A 2 1.39 -25.13 12.45
CA TRP A 2 2.09 -24.84 11.19
C TRP A 2 3.34 -25.71 10.95
N LYS A 3 4.19 -25.90 11.97
CA LYS A 3 5.42 -26.71 11.86
C LYS A 3 5.12 -28.18 11.59
N ALA A 4 4.07 -28.71 12.20
CA ALA A 4 3.72 -30.13 12.07
C ALA A 4 2.95 -30.47 10.79
N THR A 5 2.51 -29.45 10.04
CA THR A 5 1.79 -29.62 8.77
C THR A 5 2.55 -28.98 7.62
N LYS A 6 2.29 -27.73 7.33
CA LYS A 6 2.83 -27.02 6.15
C LYS A 6 4.36 -27.02 6.06
N TYR A 7 5.08 -26.89 7.19
CA TYR A 7 6.55 -26.92 7.16
C TYR A 7 7.08 -28.30 6.79
N GLU A 8 6.57 -29.37 7.42
CA GLU A 8 7.05 -30.73 7.11
C GLU A 8 6.71 -31.17 5.67
N GLU A 9 5.53 -30.78 5.17
CA GLU A 9 5.11 -31.03 3.78
C GLU A 9 6.02 -30.32 2.76
N ASN A 10 6.54 -29.12 3.12
CA ASN A 10 7.31 -28.25 2.21
C ASN A 10 8.73 -27.95 2.72
N LYS A 11 9.30 -28.82 3.55
CA LYS A 11 10.57 -28.59 4.27
C LYS A 11 11.74 -28.19 3.37
N ASN A 12 11.89 -28.83 2.22
CA ASN A 12 12.97 -28.54 1.28
C ASN A 12 12.83 -27.14 0.67
N TRP A 13 11.59 -26.74 0.37
CA TRP A 13 11.29 -25.41 -0.13
C TRP A 13 11.58 -24.32 0.92
N TYR A 14 11.15 -24.51 2.18
CA TYR A 14 11.46 -23.58 3.27
C TYR A 14 12.96 -23.47 3.53
N LYS A 15 13.70 -24.57 3.48
CA LYS A 15 15.17 -24.55 3.59
C LYS A 15 15.80 -23.75 2.46
N LYS A 16 15.34 -23.96 1.24
CA LYS A 16 15.83 -23.26 0.04
C LYS A 16 15.65 -21.76 0.17
N ILE A 17 14.42 -21.27 0.41
CA ILE A 17 14.16 -19.82 0.54
C ILE A 17 14.87 -19.17 1.73
N SER A 18 15.17 -19.95 2.79
CA SER A 18 15.94 -19.45 3.94
C SER A 18 17.43 -19.30 3.62
N SER A 19 17.99 -20.19 2.79
CA SER A 19 19.43 -20.18 2.46
C SER A 19 19.78 -19.27 1.28
N GLU A 20 18.86 -19.13 0.31
CA GLU A 20 19.06 -18.33 -0.90
C GLU A 20 18.64 -16.85 -0.73
N GLY A 21 18.02 -16.50 0.40
CA GLY A 21 17.46 -15.17 0.64
C GLY A 21 16.15 -14.95 -0.12
N GLN A 22 15.66 -13.70 -0.11
CA GLN A 22 14.44 -13.35 -0.80
C GLN A 22 14.70 -12.82 -2.21
N ASN A 23 13.86 -13.22 -3.16
CA ASN A 23 13.87 -12.73 -4.54
C ASN A 23 12.43 -12.53 -5.04
N PRO A 24 11.69 -11.57 -4.44
CA PRO A 24 10.31 -11.33 -4.80
C PRO A 24 10.21 -10.71 -6.21
N LYS A 25 9.14 -11.07 -6.93
CA LYS A 25 8.86 -10.52 -8.26
C LYS A 25 8.22 -9.13 -8.20
N ALA A 26 7.50 -8.86 -7.13
CA ALA A 26 6.76 -7.62 -6.98
C ALA A 26 6.71 -7.16 -5.52
N MET A 27 6.56 -5.85 -5.33
CA MET A 27 6.14 -5.26 -4.05
C MET A 27 4.64 -5.05 -4.06
N VAL A 28 3.98 -5.39 -2.94
CA VAL A 28 2.57 -5.05 -2.72
C VAL A 28 2.45 -4.13 -1.51
N ILE A 29 1.89 -2.94 -1.72
CA ILE A 29 1.54 -2.00 -0.65
C ILE A 29 0.04 -2.12 -0.40
N SER A 30 -0.34 -2.67 0.75
CA SER A 30 -1.73 -2.96 1.10
C SER A 30 -2.13 -2.40 2.46
N CYS A 31 -3.43 -2.44 2.76
CA CYS A 31 -3.93 -2.01 4.07
C CYS A 31 -3.58 -2.99 5.19
N CYS A 32 -3.43 -2.46 6.43
CA CYS A 32 -3.35 -3.24 7.66
C CYS A 32 -4.67 -3.94 8.04
N ASP A 33 -5.77 -3.71 7.33
CA ASP A 33 -7.08 -4.30 7.59
C ASP A 33 -6.98 -5.83 7.67
N SER A 34 -7.45 -6.40 8.76
CA SER A 34 -7.32 -7.84 9.06
C SER A 34 -8.01 -8.76 8.05
N ARG A 35 -8.94 -8.22 7.25
CA ARG A 35 -9.65 -8.93 6.18
C ARG A 35 -8.84 -9.02 4.88
N ILE A 36 -7.76 -8.22 4.75
CA ILE A 36 -6.90 -8.18 3.58
C ILE A 36 -5.68 -9.08 3.81
N HIS A 37 -5.57 -10.13 3.01
CA HIS A 37 -4.44 -11.05 3.05
C HIS A 37 -3.87 -11.27 1.64
N VAL A 38 -2.81 -10.53 1.33
CA VAL A 38 -2.22 -10.44 -0.02
C VAL A 38 -1.94 -11.82 -0.64
N THR A 39 -1.24 -12.70 0.07
CA THR A 39 -0.88 -14.01 -0.45
C THR A 39 -2.10 -14.86 -0.77
N SER A 40 -3.14 -14.83 0.07
CA SER A 40 -4.39 -15.56 -0.20
C SER A 40 -5.15 -14.98 -1.40
N MET A 41 -5.16 -13.65 -1.57
CA MET A 41 -5.87 -12.99 -2.67
C MET A 41 -5.24 -13.28 -4.03
N PHE A 42 -3.92 -13.39 -4.08
CA PHE A 42 -3.19 -13.69 -5.32
C PHE A 42 -2.88 -15.19 -5.51
N GLY A 43 -3.26 -16.04 -4.55
CA GLY A 43 -2.91 -17.46 -4.60
C GLY A 43 -1.39 -17.69 -4.62
N SER A 44 -0.63 -16.83 -3.96
CA SER A 44 0.82 -16.82 -4.01
C SER A 44 1.45 -17.55 -2.82
N ASP A 45 2.65 -18.06 -3.03
CA ASP A 45 3.48 -18.66 -1.99
C ASP A 45 4.32 -17.59 -1.24
N ASN A 46 4.89 -18.00 -0.10
CA ASN A 46 5.82 -17.16 0.65
C ASN A 46 7.07 -16.86 -0.19
N GLY A 47 7.52 -15.62 -0.21
CA GLY A 47 8.71 -15.19 -0.95
C GLY A 47 8.42 -14.63 -2.33
N GLU A 48 7.20 -14.78 -2.88
CA GLU A 48 6.85 -14.23 -4.19
C GLU A 48 6.63 -12.72 -4.18
N PHE A 49 6.12 -12.17 -3.04
CA PHE A 49 5.89 -10.75 -2.88
C PHE A 49 6.70 -10.16 -1.72
N PHE A 50 7.21 -8.95 -1.92
CA PHE A 50 7.66 -8.08 -0.84
C PHE A 50 6.47 -7.25 -0.36
N ILE A 51 5.93 -7.58 0.81
CA ILE A 51 4.65 -7.03 1.28
C ILE A 51 4.90 -5.96 2.32
N HIS A 52 4.44 -4.74 2.03
CA HIS A 52 4.35 -3.63 2.97
C HIS A 52 2.89 -3.34 3.30
N ARG A 53 2.57 -3.19 4.58
CA ARG A 53 1.21 -2.87 5.03
C ARG A 53 1.22 -1.62 5.90
N ASN A 54 0.27 -0.73 5.62
CA ASN A 54 0.07 0.48 6.41
C ASN A 54 -1.43 0.84 6.47
N ILE A 55 -1.80 1.85 7.24
CA ILE A 55 -3.19 2.32 7.27
C ILE A 55 -3.58 2.90 5.91
N ALA A 56 -4.66 2.34 5.31
CA ALA A 56 -5.23 2.80 4.04
C ALA A 56 -4.33 2.63 2.80
N ASN A 57 -3.35 1.73 2.82
CA ASN A 57 -2.46 1.41 1.67
C ASN A 57 -1.83 2.65 1.00
N LEU A 58 -1.46 3.66 1.77
CA LEU A 58 -0.99 4.94 1.26
C LEU A 58 0.53 4.95 1.04
N VAL A 59 0.94 5.68 0.02
CA VAL A 59 2.32 6.10 -0.18
C VAL A 59 2.39 7.61 0.10
N PRO A 60 3.27 8.06 1.03
CA PRO A 60 3.44 9.48 1.29
C PRO A 60 4.14 10.17 0.11
N PRO A 61 4.00 11.49 -0.05
CA PRO A 61 4.82 12.27 -0.97
C PRO A 61 6.32 12.07 -0.69
N TYR A 62 7.15 12.19 -1.73
CA TYR A 62 8.60 12.21 -1.55
C TYR A 62 9.00 13.40 -0.67
N ASN A 63 9.56 13.10 0.49
CA ASN A 63 10.12 14.07 1.40
C ASN A 63 11.29 13.41 2.14
N PRO A 64 12.55 13.65 1.73
CA PRO A 64 13.71 13.02 2.35
C PRO A 64 14.07 13.64 3.71
N ASP A 65 13.53 14.83 4.02
CA ASP A 65 13.78 15.50 5.28
C ASP A 65 12.95 14.87 6.41
N GLY A 66 13.53 14.72 7.56
CA GLY A 66 12.91 14.12 8.74
C GLY A 66 13.34 12.66 8.95
N ASP A 67 12.78 12.04 10.00
CA ASP A 67 13.15 10.71 10.48
C ASP A 67 12.00 9.69 10.33
N HIS A 68 12.35 8.41 10.28
CA HIS A 68 11.42 7.30 10.42
C HIS A 68 10.39 7.14 9.29
N HIS A 69 10.83 7.20 8.03
CA HIS A 69 10.00 7.05 6.83
C HIS A 69 9.77 5.57 6.44
N GLY A 70 9.02 4.79 7.23
CA GLY A 70 8.87 3.35 7.06
C GLY A 70 8.38 2.91 5.66
N THR A 71 7.37 3.59 5.09
CA THR A 71 6.86 3.26 3.75
C THR A 71 7.88 3.61 2.67
N SER A 72 8.50 4.80 2.75
CA SER A 72 9.52 5.24 1.79
C SER A 72 10.75 4.33 1.82
N ALA A 73 11.20 3.93 3.00
CA ALA A 73 12.32 2.99 3.17
C ALA A 73 12.00 1.60 2.59
N ALA A 74 10.76 1.10 2.77
CA ALA A 74 10.34 -0.17 2.18
C ALA A 74 10.33 -0.11 0.64
N VAL A 75 9.84 0.99 0.06
CA VAL A 75 9.85 1.23 -1.40
C VAL A 75 11.28 1.32 -1.93
N GLU A 76 12.15 2.07 -1.25
CA GLU A 76 13.56 2.20 -1.65
C GLU A 76 14.28 0.86 -1.63
N TYR A 77 14.09 0.08 -0.56
CA TYR A 77 14.69 -1.25 -0.43
C TYR A 77 14.21 -2.19 -1.54
N ALA A 78 12.91 -2.19 -1.83
CA ALA A 78 12.33 -3.03 -2.87
C ALA A 78 12.93 -2.71 -4.25
N VAL A 79 13.11 -1.44 -4.58
CA VAL A 79 13.62 -1.02 -5.90
C VAL A 79 15.15 -1.14 -5.98
N LYS A 80 15.87 -0.57 -5.01
CA LYS A 80 17.34 -0.49 -5.08
C LYS A 80 18.06 -1.77 -4.66
N THR A 81 17.49 -2.55 -3.74
CA THR A 81 18.14 -3.75 -3.18
C THR A 81 17.56 -5.02 -3.77
N LEU A 82 16.25 -5.12 -3.88
CA LEU A 82 15.60 -6.33 -4.40
C LEU A 82 15.36 -6.28 -5.91
N HIS A 83 15.55 -5.13 -6.55
CA HIS A 83 15.41 -4.94 -8.00
C HIS A 83 14.06 -5.46 -8.53
N ILE A 84 12.97 -5.21 -7.78
CA ILE A 84 11.63 -5.63 -8.19
C ILE A 84 11.21 -4.95 -9.50
N SER A 85 10.45 -5.65 -10.31
CA SER A 85 9.94 -5.13 -11.59
C SER A 85 8.49 -4.61 -11.52
N HIS A 86 7.81 -4.82 -10.39
CA HIS A 86 6.42 -4.39 -10.24
C HIS A 86 6.16 -3.85 -8.83
N ILE A 87 5.42 -2.72 -8.74
CA ILE A 87 4.82 -2.23 -7.49
C ILE A 87 3.31 -2.20 -7.65
N ILE A 88 2.60 -2.80 -6.71
CA ILE A 88 1.13 -2.88 -6.68
C ILE A 88 0.61 -2.11 -5.48
N ILE A 89 -0.21 -1.08 -5.73
CA ILE A 89 -1.02 -0.44 -4.68
C ILE A 89 -2.35 -1.16 -4.62
N LEU A 90 -2.60 -1.87 -3.52
CA LEU A 90 -3.80 -2.68 -3.33
C LEU A 90 -4.73 -2.02 -2.30
N GLY A 91 -5.73 -1.31 -2.81
CA GLY A 91 -6.84 -0.76 -2.02
C GLY A 91 -7.98 -1.77 -1.89
N HIS A 92 -8.93 -1.46 -1.01
CA HIS A 92 -10.10 -2.33 -0.79
C HIS A 92 -11.34 -1.56 -0.39
N SER A 93 -12.51 -2.19 -0.56
CA SER A 93 -13.79 -1.65 -0.09
C SER A 93 -13.89 -1.67 1.43
N TYR A 94 -14.73 -0.78 1.97
CA TYR A 94 -14.97 -0.65 3.42
C TYR A 94 -13.71 -0.41 4.25
N CYS A 95 -12.74 0.32 3.70
CA CYS A 95 -11.50 0.64 4.41
C CYS A 95 -11.75 1.64 5.54
N GLY A 96 -11.53 1.21 6.79
CA GLY A 96 -11.70 2.06 7.97
C GLY A 96 -10.78 3.29 7.98
N GLY A 97 -9.55 3.14 7.49
CA GLY A 97 -8.60 4.25 7.34
C GLY A 97 -9.08 5.29 6.32
N ILE A 98 -9.60 4.86 5.18
CA ILE A 98 -10.17 5.78 4.17
C ILE A 98 -11.42 6.47 4.71
N ALA A 99 -12.31 5.75 5.39
CA ALA A 99 -13.51 6.34 5.99
C ALA A 99 -13.14 7.39 7.05
N SER A 100 -12.13 7.16 7.87
CA SER A 100 -11.62 8.14 8.84
C SER A 100 -11.00 9.36 8.14
N GLY A 101 -10.21 9.14 7.08
CA GLY A 101 -9.64 10.22 6.27
C GLY A 101 -10.70 11.06 5.56
N TYR A 102 -11.77 10.42 5.07
CA TYR A 102 -12.90 11.13 4.47
C TYR A 102 -13.55 12.10 5.46
N ARG A 103 -13.88 11.61 6.67
CA ARG A 103 -14.44 12.47 7.74
C ARG A 103 -13.47 13.60 8.13
N LEU A 104 -12.18 13.28 8.30
CA LEU A 104 -11.15 14.28 8.61
C LEU A 104 -11.09 15.41 7.58
N CYS A 105 -11.20 15.08 6.29
CA CYS A 105 -11.16 16.06 5.21
C CYS A 105 -12.48 16.85 5.08
N LYS A 106 -13.62 16.22 5.36
CA LYS A 106 -14.96 16.81 5.24
C LYS A 106 -15.25 17.81 6.36
N ASP A 107 -15.03 17.38 7.62
CA ASP A 107 -15.52 18.12 8.79
C ASP A 107 -14.45 19.02 9.41
N HIS A 108 -13.19 18.98 8.93
CA HIS A 108 -12.04 19.69 9.46
C HIS A 108 -11.80 19.45 10.98
N HIS A 109 -12.60 18.64 11.63
CA HIS A 109 -12.52 18.24 13.02
C HIS A 109 -12.51 16.73 13.15
N ASN A 110 -11.52 16.21 13.86
CA ASN A 110 -11.55 14.83 14.33
C ASN A 110 -12.06 14.86 15.78
N SER A 111 -13.17 14.22 16.02
CA SER A 111 -13.64 13.87 17.36
C SER A 111 -12.70 12.89 18.07
N ASP A 112 -11.77 12.31 17.32
CA ASP A 112 -10.77 11.35 17.77
C ASP A 112 -9.41 12.05 17.91
N ASN A 113 -8.84 12.08 19.13
CA ASN A 113 -7.55 12.65 19.44
C ASN A 113 -6.35 11.84 18.90
N SER A 114 -6.51 11.12 17.82
CA SER A 114 -5.50 10.27 17.18
C SER A 114 -4.39 11.09 16.51
N ILE A 115 -3.31 11.36 17.22
CA ILE A 115 -2.22 12.22 16.75
C ILE A 115 -1.54 11.65 15.50
N PHE A 116 -1.14 10.37 15.53
CA PHE A 116 -0.38 9.73 14.43
C PHE A 116 -1.26 9.43 13.22
N VAL A 117 -2.45 8.86 13.45
CA VAL A 117 -3.39 8.50 12.37
C VAL A 117 -3.82 9.74 11.61
N ASN A 118 -4.15 10.83 12.30
CA ASN A 118 -4.58 12.08 11.66
C ASN A 118 -3.47 12.71 10.80
N LYS A 119 -2.21 12.71 11.30
CA LYS A 119 -1.07 13.16 10.49
C LYS A 119 -0.89 12.30 9.23
N TRP A 120 -1.01 10.99 9.36
CA TRP A 120 -0.90 10.04 8.27
C TRP A 120 -1.99 10.23 7.22
N LEU A 121 -3.25 10.35 7.65
CA LEU A 121 -4.41 10.50 6.77
C LEU A 121 -4.45 11.85 6.03
N ASN A 122 -3.63 12.84 6.42
CA ASN A 122 -3.47 14.07 5.62
C ASN A 122 -2.96 13.81 4.19
N ILE A 123 -2.34 12.67 3.94
CA ILE A 123 -1.95 12.21 2.60
C ILE A 123 -3.17 12.13 1.66
N LEU A 124 -4.37 11.90 2.21
CA LEU A 124 -5.62 11.82 1.45
C LEU A 124 -6.20 13.16 1.00
N LYS A 125 -5.72 14.30 1.51
CA LYS A 125 -6.26 15.63 1.17
C LYS A 125 -6.33 15.90 -0.34
N PRO A 126 -5.30 15.60 -1.16
CA PRO A 126 -5.39 15.79 -2.61
C PRO A 126 -6.45 14.88 -3.25
N ALA A 127 -6.54 13.61 -2.82
CA ALA A 127 -7.55 12.67 -3.29
C ALA A 127 -8.96 13.14 -2.94
N TYR A 128 -9.18 13.60 -1.71
CA TYR A 128 -10.47 14.18 -1.28
C TYR A 128 -10.84 15.40 -2.13
N LYS A 129 -9.91 16.30 -2.39
CA LYS A 129 -10.13 17.47 -3.25
C LYS A 129 -10.56 17.08 -4.68
N ASN A 130 -10.05 15.96 -5.20
CA ASN A 130 -10.45 15.47 -6.51
C ASN A 130 -11.90 14.97 -6.50
N ILE A 131 -12.28 14.16 -5.52
CA ILE A 131 -13.64 13.61 -5.44
C ILE A 131 -14.68 14.67 -5.05
N SER A 132 -14.32 15.69 -4.26
CA SER A 132 -15.25 16.77 -3.87
C SER A 132 -15.73 17.63 -5.05
N LYS A 133 -15.06 17.56 -6.20
CA LYS A 133 -15.47 18.19 -7.46
C LYS A 133 -16.49 17.36 -8.24
N THR A 134 -16.77 16.13 -7.79
CA THR A 134 -17.73 15.22 -8.43
C THR A 134 -19.04 15.23 -7.63
N ASP A 135 -20.13 14.86 -8.30
CA ASP A 135 -21.41 14.68 -7.60
C ASP A 135 -21.31 13.47 -6.65
N VAL A 136 -21.35 13.74 -5.34
CA VAL A 136 -21.32 12.74 -4.26
C VAL A 136 -22.65 12.80 -3.52
N LYS A 137 -23.46 11.78 -3.69
CA LYS A 137 -24.85 11.74 -3.16
C LYS A 137 -24.93 11.31 -1.70
N SER A 138 -23.89 10.64 -1.19
CA SER A 138 -23.83 10.18 0.21
C SER A 138 -22.39 10.02 0.68
N ASP A 139 -22.18 10.01 1.99
CA ASP A 139 -20.85 9.77 2.58
C ASP A 139 -20.30 8.38 2.22
N GLN A 140 -21.17 7.38 2.13
CA GLN A 140 -20.79 6.04 1.70
C GLN A 140 -20.22 6.04 0.26
N GLU A 141 -20.88 6.74 -0.64
CA GLU A 141 -20.40 6.92 -2.02
C GLU A 141 -19.10 7.71 -2.04
N GLY A 142 -18.98 8.77 -1.23
CA GLY A 142 -17.77 9.56 -1.09
C GLY A 142 -16.58 8.73 -0.60
N VAL A 143 -16.79 7.90 0.41
CA VAL A 143 -15.76 6.95 0.90
C VAL A 143 -15.35 5.98 -0.19
N LYS A 144 -16.28 5.36 -0.91
CA LYS A 144 -15.99 4.43 -2.02
C LYS A 144 -15.21 5.10 -3.16
N LYS A 145 -15.54 6.35 -3.50
CA LYS A 145 -14.76 7.14 -4.46
C LYS A 145 -13.34 7.41 -3.93
N LEU A 146 -13.22 7.78 -2.65
CA LEU A 146 -11.93 8.06 -2.03
C LEU A 146 -11.03 6.81 -1.93
N GLU A 147 -11.59 5.62 -1.70
CA GLU A 147 -10.85 4.35 -1.74
C GLU A 147 -10.12 4.16 -3.07
N LYS A 148 -10.79 4.44 -4.18
CA LYS A 148 -10.21 4.31 -5.52
C LYS A 148 -9.25 5.47 -5.85
N GLU A 149 -9.58 6.67 -5.43
CA GLU A 149 -8.76 7.86 -5.69
C GLU A 149 -7.46 7.84 -4.86
N SER A 150 -7.47 7.27 -3.65
CA SER A 150 -6.28 7.08 -2.82
C SER A 150 -5.21 6.22 -3.50
N ILE A 151 -5.63 5.23 -4.28
CA ILE A 151 -4.72 4.40 -5.09
C ILE A 151 -4.00 5.26 -6.14
N LYS A 152 -4.73 6.12 -6.85
CA LYS A 152 -4.15 7.02 -7.87
C LYS A 152 -3.17 8.01 -7.26
N ILE A 153 -3.51 8.59 -6.10
CA ILE A 153 -2.60 9.49 -5.38
C ILE A 153 -1.35 8.76 -4.92
N SER A 154 -1.49 7.53 -4.39
CA SER A 154 -0.33 6.72 -3.99
C SER A 154 0.57 6.38 -5.18
N LEU A 155 0.00 6.03 -6.33
CA LEU A 155 0.75 5.83 -7.58
C LEU A 155 1.45 7.10 -8.03
N LYS A 156 0.76 8.25 -7.99
CA LYS A 156 1.37 9.55 -8.31
C LYS A 156 2.52 9.87 -7.36
N ASN A 157 2.34 9.69 -6.05
CA ASN A 157 3.40 9.94 -5.08
C ASN A 157 4.62 9.05 -5.33
N LEU A 158 4.44 7.77 -5.76
CA LEU A 158 5.57 6.92 -6.16
C LEU A 158 6.38 7.53 -7.31
N THR A 159 5.74 8.16 -8.29
CA THR A 159 6.45 8.77 -9.42
C THR A 159 7.27 10.01 -9.03
N ASP A 160 7.09 10.56 -7.83
CA ASP A 160 7.86 11.70 -7.35
C ASP A 160 9.19 11.27 -6.68
N PHE A 161 9.41 9.96 -6.44
CA PHE A 161 10.67 9.44 -5.91
C PHE A 161 11.74 9.35 -7.02
N PRO A 162 12.91 10.00 -6.91
CA PRO A 162 13.91 10.02 -7.97
C PRO A 162 14.34 8.63 -8.43
N PHE A 163 14.56 7.69 -7.52
CA PHE A 163 14.97 6.33 -7.85
C PHE A 163 13.85 5.51 -8.53
N ILE A 164 12.59 5.88 -8.34
CA ILE A 164 11.45 5.31 -9.08
C ILE A 164 11.46 5.86 -10.51
N GLN A 165 11.65 7.17 -10.68
CA GLN A 165 11.75 7.80 -12.00
C GLN A 165 12.84 7.16 -12.86
N ASP A 166 14.00 6.89 -12.26
CA ASP A 166 15.15 6.29 -12.96
C ASP A 166 14.79 4.91 -13.55
N VAL A 167 14.12 4.05 -12.79
CA VAL A 167 13.74 2.70 -13.26
C VAL A 167 12.52 2.71 -14.17
N LEU A 168 11.59 3.66 -14.00
CA LEU A 168 10.46 3.86 -14.91
C LEU A 168 10.92 4.30 -16.29
N THR A 169 11.88 5.23 -16.39
CA THR A 169 12.42 5.69 -17.68
C THR A 169 13.16 4.61 -18.45
N LYS A 170 13.72 3.62 -17.74
CA LYS A 170 14.39 2.45 -18.33
C LYS A 170 13.42 1.29 -18.65
N ASN A 171 12.13 1.43 -18.35
CA ASN A 171 11.12 0.38 -18.46
C ASN A 171 11.45 -0.87 -17.58
N GLU A 172 12.15 -0.68 -16.47
CA GLU A 172 12.52 -1.74 -15.54
C GLU A 172 11.49 -1.92 -14.43
N LEU A 173 10.55 -0.98 -14.27
CA LEU A 173 9.48 -1.00 -13.26
C LEU A 173 8.12 -0.68 -13.87
N ILE A 174 7.09 -1.40 -13.43
CA ILE A 174 5.69 -1.14 -13.75
C ILE A 174 4.90 -0.90 -12.47
N LEU A 175 4.11 0.16 -12.45
CA LEU A 175 3.24 0.51 -11.33
C LEU A 175 1.81 0.06 -11.60
N HIS A 176 1.17 -0.58 -10.63
CA HIS A 176 -0.19 -1.08 -10.73
C HIS A 176 -1.07 -0.54 -9.61
N GLY A 177 -2.32 -0.19 -9.93
CA GLY A 177 -3.35 0.15 -8.95
C GLY A 177 -4.49 -0.86 -9.02
N LEU A 178 -4.75 -1.56 -7.92
CA LEU A 178 -5.82 -2.54 -7.79
C LEU A 178 -6.76 -2.17 -6.65
N TRP A 179 -8.03 -2.47 -6.82
CA TRP A 179 -9.05 -2.30 -5.79
C TRP A 179 -9.83 -3.59 -5.63
N HIS A 180 -9.86 -4.11 -4.40
CA HIS A 180 -10.55 -5.35 -4.04
C HIS A 180 -11.87 -5.05 -3.36
N ASP A 181 -12.93 -5.64 -3.85
CA ASP A 181 -14.27 -5.58 -3.20
C ASP A 181 -14.40 -6.78 -2.27
N ILE A 182 -14.49 -6.48 -0.95
CA ILE A 182 -14.62 -7.49 0.10
C ILE A 182 -16.04 -8.02 0.15
#